data_b4a21c84af87d211ef99067aef4eb4bb
#
_entry.id   b4a21c84af87d211ef99067aef4eb4bb
#
_cell.length_a   1.000
_cell.length_b   1.000
_cell.length_c   1.000
_cell.angle_alpha   90.00
_cell.angle_beta   90.00
_cell.angle_gamma   90.00
#
_symmetry.space_group_name_H-M   'P 1'
#
loop_
_entity.id
_entity.type
_entity.pdbx_description
1 polymer ?
#
loop_
_entity_poly.entity_id
_entity_poly.type
_entity_poly.pdbx_seq_one_letter_code
_entity_poly.pdbx_strand_id
1 'polypeptide(L)'
;MLELRPNCECCDKDLPADTATAYICSFECTFCAECNDQYLHLTCPNCGGELVRRPRRPAAKLVNHPASLQRIFNPDLKATLGKGR
;
A
#
# COMPACT_ATOMS: atom_id res chain seq x y z
N MET A 1 0.56 16.28 -0.66
CA MET A 1 0.30 15.49 0.56
C MET A 1 -0.03 14.06 0.18
N LEU A 2 0.43 13.09 0.96
CA LEU A 2 0.15 11.69 0.68
C LEU A 2 -1.35 11.41 0.72
N GLU A 3 -1.82 10.58 -0.22
CA GLU A 3 -3.23 10.21 -0.29
C GLU A 3 -3.66 9.31 0.86
N LEU A 4 -2.76 8.45 1.33
CA LEU A 4 -3.04 7.43 2.33
C LEU A 4 -4.17 6.52 1.85
N ARG A 5 -3.89 5.79 0.78
CA ARG A 5 -4.87 4.87 0.20
C ARG A 5 -5.34 3.86 1.24
N PRO A 6 -6.64 3.51 1.23
CA PRO A 6 -7.23 2.75 2.34
C PRO A 6 -6.99 1.25 2.32
N ASN A 7 -6.31 0.73 1.30
CA ASN A 7 -6.17 -0.71 1.12
C ASN A 7 -4.89 -1.10 0.41
N CYS A 8 -4.55 -2.38 0.52
CA CYS A 8 -3.46 -2.99 -0.23
C CYS A 8 -3.92 -3.25 -1.67
N GLU A 9 -3.18 -2.77 -2.64
CA GLU A 9 -3.52 -2.97 -4.05
C GLU A 9 -3.43 -4.45 -4.46
N CYS A 10 -2.61 -5.23 -3.78
CA CYS A 10 -2.36 -6.63 -4.11
C CYS A 10 -3.41 -7.58 -3.54
N CYS A 11 -3.84 -7.39 -2.29
CA CYS A 11 -4.76 -8.32 -1.61
C CYS A 11 -6.04 -7.65 -1.09
N ASP A 12 -6.16 -6.35 -1.26
CA ASP A 12 -7.31 -5.54 -0.82
C ASP A 12 -7.50 -5.47 0.70
N LYS A 13 -6.48 -5.84 1.47
CA LYS A 13 -6.53 -5.72 2.93
C LYS A 13 -6.65 -4.24 3.32
N ASP A 14 -7.51 -3.94 4.29
CA ASP A 14 -7.65 -2.58 4.79
C ASP A 14 -6.36 -2.08 5.44
N LEU A 15 -5.97 -0.86 5.09
CA LEU A 15 -4.76 -0.23 5.61
C LEU A 15 -5.11 1.18 6.10
N PRO A 16 -5.58 1.29 7.36
CA PRO A 16 -5.91 2.60 7.93
C PRO A 16 -4.72 3.56 7.87
N ALA A 17 -5.00 4.86 7.84
CA ALA A 17 -3.98 5.89 7.70
C ALA A 17 -2.92 5.88 8.81
N ASP A 18 -3.27 5.33 9.96
CA ASP A 18 -2.37 5.25 11.11
C ASP A 18 -1.72 3.87 11.28
N THR A 19 -1.94 2.95 10.33
CA THR A 19 -1.34 1.62 10.44
C THR A 19 0.16 1.67 10.21
N ALA A 20 0.90 0.83 10.94
CA ALA A 20 2.34 0.69 10.77
C ALA A 20 2.71 -0.32 9.70
N THR A 21 1.72 -0.98 9.07
CA THR A 21 1.96 -2.12 8.19
C THR A 21 1.76 -1.83 6.71
N ALA A 22 1.76 -0.55 6.32
CA ALA A 22 1.61 -0.15 4.92
C ALA A 22 2.95 0.24 4.32
N TYR A 23 3.13 -0.11 3.05
CA TYR A 23 4.30 0.27 2.25
C TYR A 23 3.85 1.04 1.01
N ILE A 24 4.65 1.98 0.58
CA ILE A 24 4.36 2.80 -0.61
C ILE A 24 5.59 2.94 -1.49
N CYS A 25 5.36 3.15 -2.80
CA CYS A 25 6.41 3.58 -3.71
C CYS A 25 6.31 5.09 -3.93
N SER A 26 7.14 5.64 -4.82
CA SER A 26 7.14 7.08 -5.10
C SER A 26 5.86 7.58 -5.79
N PHE A 27 5.08 6.68 -6.36
CA PHE A 27 3.77 7.00 -6.94
C PHE A 27 2.62 6.67 -5.98
N GLU A 28 2.95 6.34 -4.74
CA GLU A 28 2.00 5.99 -3.68
C GLU A 28 1.20 4.71 -3.93
N CYS A 29 1.64 3.85 -4.82
CA CYS A 29 1.09 2.50 -4.88
C CYS A 29 1.25 1.87 -3.50
N THR A 30 0.17 1.35 -2.93
CA THR A 30 0.11 0.96 -1.51
C THR A 30 -0.05 -0.53 -1.37
N PHE A 31 0.75 -1.13 -0.48
CA PHE A 31 0.76 -2.57 -0.26
C PHE A 31 0.89 -2.86 1.22
N CYS A 32 0.35 -4.00 1.66
CA CYS A 32 0.50 -4.41 3.06
C CYS A 32 1.86 -5.08 3.27
N ALA A 33 2.29 -5.15 4.54
CA ALA A 33 3.55 -5.78 4.88
C ALA A 33 3.62 -7.25 4.47
N GLU A 34 2.50 -7.96 4.57
CA GLU A 34 2.45 -9.37 4.18
C GLU A 34 2.73 -9.57 2.70
N CYS A 35 2.10 -8.77 1.83
CA CYS A 35 2.36 -8.84 0.40
C CYS A 35 3.78 -8.42 0.08
N ASN A 36 4.29 -7.39 0.77
CA ASN A 36 5.67 -6.98 0.59
C ASN A 36 6.63 -8.12 0.92
N ASP A 37 6.43 -8.79 2.04
CA ASP A 37 7.31 -9.87 2.48
C ASP A 37 7.22 -11.11 1.59
N GLN A 38 6.03 -11.44 1.13
CA GLN A 38 5.80 -12.66 0.37
C GLN A 38 6.07 -12.51 -1.13
N TYR A 39 5.76 -11.36 -1.71
CA TYR A 39 5.77 -11.20 -3.15
C TYR A 39 6.65 -10.08 -3.68
N LEU A 40 6.67 -8.93 -3.01
CA LEU A 40 7.21 -7.71 -3.59
C LEU A 40 8.67 -7.44 -3.23
N HIS A 41 9.07 -7.83 -2.03
CA HIS A 41 10.47 -7.69 -1.57
C HIS A 41 11.01 -6.27 -1.80
N LEU A 42 10.27 -5.25 -1.34
CA LEU A 42 10.63 -3.83 -1.42
C LEU A 42 10.69 -3.26 -2.84
N THR A 43 10.07 -3.96 -3.79
CA THR A 43 9.99 -3.48 -5.18
C THR A 43 8.54 -3.34 -5.61
N CYS A 44 8.16 -2.16 -6.08
CA CYS A 44 6.79 -1.92 -6.55
C CYS A 44 6.55 -2.69 -7.86
N PRO A 45 5.50 -3.53 -7.94
CA PRO A 45 5.23 -4.28 -9.16
C PRO A 45 4.70 -3.40 -10.30
N ASN A 46 4.22 -2.20 -10.00
CA ASN A 46 3.66 -1.31 -11.02
C ASN A 46 4.73 -0.43 -11.67
N CYS A 47 5.56 0.22 -10.86
CA CYS A 47 6.54 1.18 -11.36
C CYS A 47 7.98 0.68 -11.29
N GLY A 48 8.24 -0.43 -10.61
CA GLY A 48 9.58 -0.95 -10.44
C GLY A 48 10.43 -0.21 -9.42
N GLY A 49 9.85 0.77 -8.75
CA GLY A 49 10.57 1.58 -7.77
C GLY A 49 10.62 0.96 -6.39
N GLU A 50 11.29 1.66 -5.49
CA GLU A 50 11.49 1.21 -4.13
C GLU A 50 10.21 1.33 -3.30
N LEU A 51 9.93 0.33 -2.47
CA LEU A 51 8.86 0.38 -1.47
C LEU A 51 9.48 0.68 -0.12
N VAL A 52 8.87 1.64 0.59
CA VAL A 52 9.27 1.99 1.95
C VAL A 52 8.03 2.03 2.84
N ARG A 53 8.25 1.97 4.14
CA ARG A 53 7.12 2.06 5.08
C ARG A 53 6.44 3.42 4.92
N ARG A 54 5.11 3.38 4.82
CA ARG A 54 4.32 4.60 4.68
C ARG A 54 4.29 5.37 6.00
N PRO A 55 4.56 6.70 5.97
CA PRO A 55 4.40 7.52 7.17
C PRO A 55 2.97 7.45 7.69
N ARG A 56 2.84 7.36 8.99
CA ARG A 56 1.53 7.32 9.65
C ARG A 56 1.07 8.75 9.92
N ARG A 57 -0.19 9.04 9.60
CA ARG A 57 -0.75 10.35 9.89
C ARG A 57 -1.34 10.31 11.31
N PRO A 58 -0.98 11.27 12.21
CA PRO A 58 -1.53 11.29 13.57
C PRO A 58 -3.06 11.38 13.52
N ALA A 59 -3.72 10.66 14.44
CA ALA A 59 -5.18 10.65 14.50
C ALA A 59 -5.75 12.08 14.63
N ALA A 60 -5.08 12.96 15.40
CA ALA A 60 -5.52 14.33 15.56
C ALA A 60 -5.56 15.10 14.23
N LYS A 61 -4.71 14.75 13.27
CA LYS A 61 -4.67 15.42 11.96
C LYS A 61 -5.65 14.81 10.96
N LEU A 62 -6.11 13.60 11.19
CA LEU A 62 -7.07 12.96 10.30
C LEU A 62 -8.44 13.64 10.30
N VAL A 63 -8.74 14.40 11.32
CA VAL A 63 -10.01 15.14 11.39
C VAL A 63 -10.13 16.12 10.23
N ASN A 64 -9.08 16.90 9.96
CA ASN A 64 -9.07 17.89 8.89
C ASN A 64 -8.36 17.41 7.62
N HIS A 65 -7.58 16.35 7.73
CA HIS A 65 -6.80 15.80 6.61
C HIS A 65 -7.00 14.28 6.54
N PRO A 66 -8.21 13.83 6.19
CA PRO A 66 -8.53 12.41 6.19
C PRO A 66 -7.79 11.64 5.08
N ALA A 67 -7.71 10.33 5.26
CA ALA A 67 -7.17 9.45 4.25
C ALA A 67 -8.10 9.40 3.03
N SER A 68 -7.56 8.96 1.89
CA SER A 68 -8.36 8.71 0.70
C SER A 68 -9.38 7.62 0.98
N LEU A 69 -10.57 7.77 0.40
CA LEU A 69 -11.61 6.75 0.45
C LEU A 69 -11.65 5.90 -0.82
N GLN A 70 -10.84 6.25 -1.81
CA GLN A 70 -10.81 5.54 -3.08
C GLN A 70 -9.95 4.29 -2.96
N ARG A 71 -10.58 3.13 -3.07
CA ARG A 71 -9.87 1.86 -3.05
C ARG A 71 -9.31 1.58 -4.45
N ILE A 72 -8.06 1.12 -4.49
CA ILE A 72 -7.41 0.72 -5.73
C ILE A 72 -6.95 -0.72 -5.52
N PHE A 73 -7.55 -1.65 -6.25
CA PHE A 73 -7.27 -3.06 -6.10
C PHE A 73 -7.05 -3.71 -7.46
N ASN A 74 -5.94 -4.43 -7.59
CA ASN A 74 -5.62 -5.17 -8.80
C ASN A 74 -5.52 -6.67 -8.47
N PRO A 75 -6.59 -7.43 -8.69
CA PRO A 75 -6.60 -8.86 -8.34
C PRO A 75 -5.58 -9.67 -9.14
N ASP A 76 -5.16 -9.17 -10.30
CA ASP A 76 -4.20 -9.89 -11.13
C ASP A 76 -2.78 -9.85 -10.58
N LEU A 77 -2.46 -8.90 -9.72
CA LEU A 77 -1.11 -8.78 -9.14
C LEU A 77 -0.74 -10.03 -8.37
N LYS A 78 -1.59 -10.46 -7.46
CA LYS A 78 -1.31 -11.63 -6.63
C LYS A 78 -1.21 -12.89 -7.46
N ALA A 79 -2.09 -13.05 -8.44
CA ALA A 79 -2.06 -14.20 -9.33
C ALA A 79 -0.77 -14.24 -10.14
N THR A 80 -0.36 -13.10 -10.69
CA THR A 80 0.86 -13.00 -11.49
C THR A 80 2.11 -13.23 -10.64
N LEU A 81 2.20 -12.56 -9.50
CA LEU A 81 3.37 -12.66 -8.62
C LEU A 81 3.49 -14.05 -8.01
N GLY A 82 2.35 -14.66 -7.65
CA GLY A 82 2.34 -16.00 -7.12
C GLY A 82 2.83 -17.03 -8.12
N LYS A 83 2.51 -16.86 -9.40
CA LYS A 83 2.93 -17.77 -10.45
C LYS A 83 4.39 -17.62 -10.84
N GLY A 84 4.95 -16.44 -10.67
CA GLY A 84 6.31 -16.15 -11.04
C GLY A 84 7.35 -16.63 -10.04
N ARG A 85 6.96 -17.36 -9.04
CA ARG A 85 7.83 -17.77 -7.93
C ARG A 85 8.13 -19.26 -7.91
#